data_12b0a177830415ccd8196ade6495bcac
#
_entry.id   12b0a177830415ccd8196ade6495bcac
#
_cell.length_a   1.000
_cell.length_b   1.000
_cell.length_c   1.000
_cell.angle_alpha   90.00
_cell.angle_beta   90.00
_cell.angle_gamma   90.00
#
_symmetry.space_group_name_H-M   'P 1'
#
loop_
_entity.id
_entity.type
_entity.pdbx_description
1 polymer ?
#
loop_
_entity_poly.entity_id
_entity_poly.type
_entity_poly.pdbx_seq_one_letter_code
_entity_poly.pdbx_strand_id
1 'polypeptide(L)'
;MKRHRIATAMAVILGFGSFIGATGSPAKAAAKQAFGFNAPLISGFPGGRSAEMTGGGAYSLGPPKFVHSGGGFRCLSNISAGPFSGCLAGQGVRWDTSDLLDSSTFQCTGADSIKTAVTGDKTVVLLSDFYRQGDGIDESFTAKMIVSDTDLAPEIEGVQNVWIQGIGCGTAITNFN
;
A
#
# COMPACT_ATOMS: atom_id res chain seq x y z
N MET A 1 46.30 -6.84 81.90
CA MET A 1 45.35 -7.25 80.90
C MET A 1 44.26 -6.18 80.76
N LYS A 2 44.34 -5.30 79.79
CA LYS A 2 43.39 -4.24 79.52
C LYS A 2 42.70 -4.54 78.19
N ARG A 3 41.38 -4.80 78.22
CA ARG A 3 40.58 -5.03 77.03
C ARG A 3 40.05 -3.69 76.51
N HIS A 4 40.47 -3.30 75.28
CA HIS A 4 39.89 -2.15 74.58
C HIS A 4 38.68 -2.64 73.81
N ARG A 5 37.52 -2.05 74.04
CA ARG A 5 36.31 -2.20 73.25
C ARG A 5 36.29 -1.10 72.19
N ILE A 6 36.30 -1.51 70.93
CA ILE A 6 36.15 -0.63 69.78
C ILE A 6 34.63 -0.61 69.47
N ALA A 7 34.03 0.55 69.56
CA ALA A 7 32.65 0.75 69.13
C ALA A 7 32.65 1.14 67.66
N THR A 8 32.06 0.28 66.84
CA THR A 8 31.89 0.55 65.39
C THR A 8 30.56 1.30 65.24
N ALA A 9 30.63 2.56 64.81
CA ALA A 9 29.44 3.32 64.42
C ALA A 9 29.04 2.95 62.97
N MET A 10 27.85 2.45 62.79
CA MET A 10 27.25 2.13 61.50
C MET A 10 26.48 3.37 61.01
N ALA A 11 26.99 4.04 59.99
CA ALA A 11 26.30 5.12 59.31
C ALA A 11 25.36 4.53 58.26
N VAL A 12 24.06 4.67 58.47
CA VAL A 12 23.01 4.32 57.51
C VAL A 12 22.81 5.50 56.54
N ILE A 13 23.29 5.35 55.32
CA ILE A 13 23.03 6.32 54.24
C ILE A 13 21.70 5.96 53.60
N LEU A 14 20.65 6.71 53.89
CA LEU A 14 19.37 6.66 53.20
C LEU A 14 19.53 7.38 51.85
N GLY A 15 19.82 6.60 50.81
CA GLY A 15 19.78 7.08 49.45
C GLY A 15 18.35 7.26 48.93
N PHE A 16 17.88 8.49 48.83
CA PHE A 16 16.66 8.85 48.11
C PHE A 16 16.92 8.67 46.60
N GLY A 17 16.58 7.52 46.07
CA GLY A 17 16.55 7.29 44.62
C GLY A 17 15.35 8.01 44.02
N SER A 18 15.60 9.15 43.38
CA SER A 18 14.59 9.82 42.55
C SER A 18 14.30 8.94 41.32
N PHE A 19 13.19 8.19 41.34
CA PHE A 19 12.64 7.58 40.15
C PHE A 19 12.10 8.69 39.24
N ILE A 20 12.90 9.10 38.25
CA ILE A 20 12.41 9.89 37.13
C ILE A 20 11.59 8.91 36.27
N GLY A 21 10.29 8.84 36.53
CA GLY A 21 9.34 8.12 35.70
C GLY A 21 9.33 8.77 34.31
N ALA A 22 10.00 8.14 33.35
CA ALA A 22 9.82 8.50 31.94
C ALA A 22 8.36 8.18 31.58
N THR A 23 7.51 9.21 31.61
CA THR A 23 6.16 9.13 31.04
C THR A 23 6.30 9.12 29.51
N GLY A 24 6.64 7.95 28.96
CA GLY A 24 6.53 7.71 27.53
C GLY A 24 5.06 7.89 27.15
N SER A 25 4.75 8.94 26.40
CA SER A 25 3.42 9.05 25.80
C SER A 25 3.17 7.77 24.99
N PRO A 26 2.03 7.11 25.15
CA PRO A 26 1.70 5.94 24.33
C PRO A 26 1.78 6.36 22.88
N ALA A 27 2.58 5.63 22.08
CA ALA A 27 2.64 5.83 20.66
C ALA A 27 1.19 5.72 20.12
N LYS A 28 0.69 6.81 19.55
CA LYS A 28 -0.64 6.83 18.96
C LYS A 28 -0.65 5.78 17.84
N ALA A 29 -1.46 4.74 17.97
CA ALA A 29 -1.64 3.76 16.91
C ALA A 29 -2.02 4.51 15.63
N ALA A 30 -1.34 4.21 14.52
CA ALA A 30 -1.68 4.84 13.27
C ALA A 30 -3.13 4.50 12.91
N ALA A 31 -3.84 5.48 12.38
CA ALA A 31 -5.22 5.31 11.97
C ALA A 31 -5.30 4.23 10.87
N LYS A 32 -6.29 3.38 10.98
CA LYS A 32 -6.66 2.46 9.93
C LYS A 32 -7.35 3.25 8.84
N GLN A 33 -6.85 3.15 7.62
CA GLN A 33 -7.42 3.75 6.43
C GLN A 33 -8.24 2.68 5.68
N ALA A 34 -9.30 3.10 5.00
CA ALA A 34 -10.04 2.24 4.08
C ALA A 34 -10.14 2.91 2.72
N PHE A 35 -10.18 2.12 1.67
CA PHE A 35 -10.39 2.59 0.31
C PHE A 35 -11.28 1.65 -0.48
N GLY A 36 -11.97 2.21 -1.47
CA GLY A 36 -12.72 1.46 -2.47
C GLY A 36 -12.63 2.16 -3.81
N PHE A 37 -12.72 1.40 -4.89
CA PHE A 37 -12.70 1.98 -6.22
C PHE A 37 -13.42 1.10 -7.25
N ASN A 38 -13.85 1.76 -8.33
CA ASN A 38 -14.38 1.11 -9.53
C ASN A 38 -13.80 1.82 -10.76
N ALA A 39 -12.93 1.13 -11.49
CA ALA A 39 -12.28 1.57 -12.71
C ALA A 39 -12.78 0.72 -13.89
N PRO A 40 -13.82 1.17 -14.61
CA PRO A 40 -14.41 0.41 -15.71
C PRO A 40 -13.50 0.33 -16.93
N LEU A 41 -12.51 1.22 -17.02
CA LEU A 41 -11.58 1.27 -18.14
C LEU A 41 -10.23 1.80 -17.67
N ILE A 42 -9.23 0.92 -17.68
CA ILE A 42 -7.83 1.27 -17.48
C ILE A 42 -7.13 1.03 -18.81
N SER A 43 -6.60 2.09 -19.42
CA SER A 43 -5.91 2.04 -20.70
C SER A 43 -4.56 2.74 -20.59
N GLY A 44 -3.62 2.40 -21.43
CA GLY A 44 -2.29 3.02 -21.37
C GLY A 44 -1.22 2.16 -22.03
N PHE A 45 -1.60 0.99 -22.52
CA PHE A 45 -0.70 0.20 -23.36
C PHE A 45 -0.63 0.77 -24.78
N PRO A 46 0.55 0.70 -25.40
CA PRO A 46 0.64 0.92 -26.83
C PRO A 46 -0.34 0.01 -27.57
N GLY A 47 -1.28 0.59 -28.32
CA GLY A 47 -2.31 -0.15 -29.03
C GLY A 47 -3.71 -0.15 -28.39
N GLY A 48 -3.94 0.74 -27.40
CA GLY A 48 -5.30 0.92 -26.82
C GLY A 48 -5.82 -0.26 -26.03
N ARG A 49 -4.95 -0.99 -25.38
CA ARG A 49 -5.30 -2.15 -24.55
C ARG A 49 -5.84 -1.68 -23.23
N SER A 50 -6.82 -2.41 -22.70
CA SER A 50 -7.56 -2.01 -21.54
C SER A 50 -7.88 -3.17 -20.61
N ALA A 51 -8.10 -2.83 -19.37
CA ALA A 51 -8.62 -3.70 -18.34
C ALA A 51 -9.71 -2.98 -17.56
N GLU A 52 -10.56 -3.71 -16.90
CA GLU A 52 -11.47 -3.22 -15.87
C GLU A 52 -11.07 -3.76 -14.51
N MET A 53 -11.30 -2.99 -13.48
CA MET A 53 -10.94 -3.36 -12.13
C MET A 53 -11.85 -2.71 -11.10
N THR A 54 -12.21 -3.46 -10.08
CA THR A 54 -12.97 -2.95 -8.94
C THR A 54 -12.43 -3.58 -7.68
N GLY A 55 -12.59 -2.92 -6.55
CA GLY A 55 -12.19 -3.48 -5.27
C GLY A 55 -11.97 -2.44 -4.20
N GLY A 56 -11.28 -2.86 -3.16
CA GLY A 56 -10.98 -2.01 -2.02
C GLY A 56 -10.49 -2.82 -0.83
N GLY A 57 -10.32 -2.15 0.28
CA GLY A 57 -9.85 -2.78 1.50
C GLY A 57 -9.43 -1.78 2.55
N ALA A 58 -8.54 -2.23 3.42
CA ALA A 58 -8.03 -1.43 4.51
C ALA A 58 -6.51 -1.58 4.64
N TYR A 59 -5.85 -0.52 5.07
CA TYR A 59 -4.42 -0.49 5.31
C TYR A 59 -4.06 0.39 6.50
N SER A 60 -2.84 0.24 7.00
CA SER A 60 -2.25 1.11 8.00
C SER A 60 -0.77 1.28 7.75
N LEU A 61 -0.28 2.51 7.82
CA LEU A 61 1.14 2.86 7.69
C LEU A 61 1.91 2.76 9.00
N GLY A 62 1.19 2.70 10.12
CA GLY A 62 1.81 2.61 11.44
C GLY A 62 2.09 1.19 11.89
N PRO A 63 2.82 1.02 12.99
CA PRO A 63 3.10 -0.28 13.57
C PRO A 63 1.84 -0.88 14.25
N PRO A 64 1.42 -2.11 13.89
CA PRO A 64 1.92 -2.87 12.75
C PRO A 64 1.41 -2.32 11.41
N LYS A 65 2.32 -2.18 10.42
CA LYS A 65 1.95 -1.94 9.04
C LYS A 65 1.18 -3.14 8.51
N PHE A 66 0.04 -2.90 7.87
CA PHE A 66 -0.75 -3.96 7.27
C PHE A 66 -1.51 -3.48 6.03
N VAL A 67 -1.91 -4.43 5.21
CA VAL A 67 -2.89 -4.27 4.15
C VAL A 67 -3.75 -5.52 4.04
N HIS A 68 -5.03 -5.31 3.78
CA HIS A 68 -5.97 -6.37 3.41
C HIS A 68 -6.94 -5.80 2.39
N SER A 69 -6.74 -6.15 1.13
CA SER A 69 -7.52 -5.61 0.01
C SER A 69 -7.57 -6.60 -1.13
N GLY A 70 -8.59 -6.45 -1.97
CA GLY A 70 -8.80 -7.28 -3.14
C GLY A 70 -10.04 -6.87 -3.91
N GLY A 71 -10.32 -7.57 -5.00
CA GLY A 71 -11.48 -7.30 -5.81
C GLY A 71 -11.51 -8.06 -7.14
N GLY A 72 -12.33 -7.57 -8.06
CA GLY A 72 -12.46 -8.12 -9.41
C GLY A 72 -11.47 -7.48 -10.39
N PHE A 73 -11.05 -8.27 -11.36
CA PHE A 73 -10.15 -7.87 -12.45
C PHE A 73 -10.50 -8.57 -13.72
N ARG A 74 -10.40 -7.88 -14.87
CA ARG A 74 -10.59 -8.47 -16.20
C ARG A 74 -9.78 -7.74 -17.25
N CYS A 75 -9.11 -8.48 -18.13
CA CYS A 75 -8.54 -7.96 -19.37
C CYS A 75 -9.65 -7.76 -20.40
N LEU A 76 -9.83 -6.55 -20.91
CA LEU A 76 -10.81 -6.22 -21.96
C LEU A 76 -10.24 -6.44 -23.37
N SER A 77 -8.92 -6.51 -23.49
CA SER A 77 -8.21 -6.84 -24.73
C SER A 77 -7.01 -7.75 -24.44
N ASN A 78 -6.46 -8.36 -25.50
CA ASN A 78 -5.26 -9.18 -25.36
C ASN A 78 -4.05 -8.31 -24.98
N ILE A 79 -3.35 -8.67 -23.91
CA ILE A 79 -2.15 -8.00 -23.44
C ILE A 79 -0.94 -8.85 -23.83
N SER A 80 -0.01 -8.27 -24.59
CA SER A 80 1.18 -8.96 -25.11
C SER A 80 2.50 -8.49 -24.52
N ALA A 81 2.47 -7.54 -23.57
CA ALA A 81 3.68 -6.98 -22.98
C ALA A 81 3.49 -6.65 -21.49
N GLY A 82 4.60 -6.49 -20.78
CA GLY A 82 4.61 -6.19 -19.34
C GLY A 82 4.20 -7.36 -18.45
N PRO A 83 3.93 -7.11 -17.17
CA PRO A 83 3.55 -8.14 -16.20
C PRO A 83 2.31 -8.95 -16.60
N PHE A 84 1.38 -8.37 -17.35
CA PHE A 84 0.15 -9.02 -17.81
C PHE A 84 0.27 -9.70 -19.19
N SER A 85 1.48 -9.90 -19.68
CA SER A 85 1.68 -10.58 -20.97
C SER A 85 1.03 -11.96 -20.96
N GLY A 86 0.18 -12.20 -21.99
CA GLY A 86 -0.60 -13.43 -22.11
C GLY A 86 -2.00 -13.37 -21.54
N CYS A 87 -2.43 -12.29 -20.90
CA CYS A 87 -3.82 -12.09 -20.52
C CYS A 87 -4.65 -11.82 -21.77
N LEU A 88 -5.63 -12.68 -22.04
CA LEU A 88 -6.53 -12.57 -23.19
C LEU A 88 -7.80 -11.80 -22.83
N ALA A 89 -8.46 -11.22 -23.84
CA ALA A 89 -9.74 -10.55 -23.66
C ALA A 89 -10.77 -11.45 -22.97
N GLY A 90 -11.41 -10.93 -21.93
CA GLY A 90 -12.35 -11.68 -21.08
C GLY A 90 -11.71 -12.49 -19.95
N GLN A 91 -10.40 -12.67 -19.94
CA GLN A 91 -9.69 -13.31 -18.83
C GLN A 91 -9.49 -12.35 -17.66
N GLY A 92 -9.28 -12.93 -16.50
CA GLY A 92 -9.17 -12.25 -15.23
C GLY A 92 -10.38 -12.59 -14.37
N VAL A 93 -10.17 -12.74 -13.09
CA VAL A 93 -11.22 -13.07 -12.12
C VAL A 93 -11.15 -12.14 -10.94
N ARG A 94 -10.00 -12.11 -10.27
CA ARG A 94 -9.80 -11.39 -9.02
C ARG A 94 -8.36 -10.90 -8.91
N TRP A 95 -8.17 -10.01 -7.99
CA TRP A 95 -6.87 -9.63 -7.46
C TRP A 95 -6.93 -9.58 -5.94
N ASP A 96 -5.80 -9.73 -5.30
CA ASP A 96 -5.61 -9.42 -3.89
C ASP A 96 -4.22 -8.81 -3.67
N THR A 97 -3.99 -8.25 -2.48
CA THR A 97 -2.74 -7.56 -2.17
C THR A 97 -1.79 -8.47 -1.42
N SER A 98 -0.57 -8.56 -1.92
CA SER A 98 0.55 -9.23 -1.24
C SER A 98 1.35 -8.29 -0.34
N ASP A 99 1.47 -7.00 -0.68
CA ASP A 99 2.21 -6.03 0.13
C ASP A 99 1.70 -4.59 0.00
N LEU A 100 1.86 -3.81 1.07
CA LEU A 100 1.67 -2.36 1.10
C LEU A 100 3.00 -1.66 0.87
N LEU A 101 3.12 -0.95 -0.24
CA LEU A 101 4.33 -0.22 -0.59
C LEU A 101 4.25 1.22 -0.05
N ASP A 102 5.38 1.76 0.42
CA ASP A 102 5.44 3.16 0.85
C ASP A 102 5.34 4.12 -0.33
N SER A 103 5.88 3.72 -1.48
CA SER A 103 5.82 4.49 -2.71
C SER A 103 6.09 3.63 -3.95
N SER A 104 5.73 4.15 -5.12
CA SER A 104 6.17 3.60 -6.41
C SER A 104 6.29 4.69 -7.45
N THR A 105 7.25 4.54 -8.34
CA THR A 105 7.29 5.31 -9.58
C THR A 105 6.31 4.75 -10.58
N PHE A 106 5.70 5.63 -11.38
CA PHE A 106 4.76 5.29 -12.43
C PHE A 106 4.82 6.32 -13.56
N GLN A 107 4.25 5.96 -14.69
CA GLN A 107 4.03 6.88 -15.80
C GLN A 107 2.72 6.50 -16.49
N CYS A 108 1.86 7.49 -16.71
CA CYS A 108 0.69 7.34 -17.57
C CYS A 108 1.10 7.53 -19.02
N THR A 109 0.43 6.85 -19.94
CA THR A 109 0.65 7.07 -21.38
C THR A 109 0.25 8.50 -21.74
N GLY A 110 1.14 9.23 -22.37
CA GLY A 110 0.96 10.65 -22.69
C GLY A 110 1.49 11.61 -21.61
N ALA A 111 1.93 11.11 -20.45
CA ALA A 111 2.58 11.96 -19.46
C ALA A 111 4.03 12.29 -19.88
N ASP A 112 4.43 13.54 -19.64
CA ASP A 112 5.75 14.05 -20.02
C ASP A 112 6.90 13.44 -19.20
N SER A 113 6.61 12.93 -17.99
CA SER A 113 7.61 12.43 -17.05
C SER A 113 7.13 11.28 -16.19
N ILE A 114 8.10 10.53 -15.67
CA ILE A 114 7.88 9.56 -14.59
C ILE A 114 7.57 10.32 -13.31
N LYS A 115 6.54 9.88 -12.61
CA LYS A 115 6.08 10.42 -11.33
C LYS A 115 6.27 9.42 -10.20
N THR A 116 6.13 9.88 -8.97
CA THR A 116 6.15 9.04 -7.78
C THR A 116 4.85 9.24 -7.00
N ALA A 117 4.15 8.15 -6.75
CA ALA A 117 3.06 8.11 -5.78
C ALA A 117 3.58 7.63 -4.43
N VAL A 118 3.05 8.19 -3.35
CA VAL A 118 3.38 7.84 -1.97
C VAL A 118 2.10 7.44 -1.26
N THR A 119 2.12 6.33 -0.54
CA THR A 119 0.99 5.89 0.27
C THR A 119 0.72 6.87 1.41
N GLY A 120 -0.52 7.30 1.53
CA GLY A 120 -0.99 8.27 2.52
C GLY A 120 -2.50 8.17 2.68
N ASP A 121 -3.14 9.24 3.16
CA ASP A 121 -4.57 9.23 3.48
C ASP A 121 -5.50 9.14 2.25
N LYS A 122 -5.01 9.55 1.07
CA LYS A 122 -5.79 9.62 -0.18
C LYS A 122 -5.17 8.85 -1.33
N THR A 123 -4.13 8.08 -1.07
CA THR A 123 -3.43 7.29 -2.07
C THR A 123 -2.91 6.02 -1.43
N VAL A 124 -3.11 4.89 -2.08
CA VAL A 124 -2.55 3.62 -1.67
C VAL A 124 -1.71 3.04 -2.81
N VAL A 125 -0.51 2.56 -2.46
CA VAL A 125 0.42 1.89 -3.39
C VAL A 125 0.56 0.45 -2.95
N LEU A 126 0.25 -0.47 -3.84
CA LEU A 126 0.12 -1.89 -3.54
C LEU A 126 1.02 -2.73 -4.46
N LEU A 127 1.54 -3.82 -3.93
CA LEU A 127 1.95 -4.97 -4.72
C LEU A 127 0.77 -5.96 -4.69
N SER A 128 0.29 -6.36 -5.85
CA SER A 128 -0.93 -7.14 -5.95
C SER A 128 -0.75 -8.34 -6.87
N ASP A 129 -1.39 -9.42 -6.50
CA ASP A 129 -1.45 -10.67 -7.22
C ASP A 129 -2.78 -10.76 -7.96
N PHE A 130 -2.71 -11.13 -9.23
CA PHE A 130 -3.84 -11.16 -10.17
C PHE A 130 -4.03 -12.59 -10.66
N TYR A 131 -5.27 -13.02 -10.74
CA TYR A 131 -5.65 -14.39 -11.03
C TYR A 131 -6.48 -14.49 -12.31
N ARG A 132 -6.11 -15.40 -13.18
CA ARG A 132 -6.90 -15.76 -14.37
C ARG A 132 -7.87 -16.89 -14.07
N GLN A 133 -8.90 -16.98 -14.90
CA GLN A 133 -9.81 -18.11 -14.85
C GLN A 133 -9.07 -19.41 -15.23
N GLY A 134 -9.19 -20.41 -14.35
CA GLY A 134 -8.58 -21.72 -14.56
C GLY A 134 -7.24 -21.95 -13.86
N ASP A 135 -6.59 -20.90 -13.36
CA ASP A 135 -5.29 -21.01 -12.66
C ASP A 135 -5.45 -21.41 -11.17
N GLY A 136 -6.70 -21.61 -10.70
CA GLY A 136 -6.96 -22.04 -9.32
C GLY A 136 -6.63 -20.96 -8.30
N ILE A 137 -5.76 -21.31 -7.37
CA ILE A 137 -5.26 -20.39 -6.31
C ILE A 137 -3.89 -19.78 -6.66
N ASP A 138 -3.26 -20.23 -7.75
CA ASP A 138 -1.96 -19.72 -8.16
C ASP A 138 -2.12 -18.36 -8.83
N GLU A 139 -1.29 -17.38 -8.43
CA GLU A 139 -1.25 -16.09 -9.08
C GLU A 139 -0.75 -16.23 -10.52
N SER A 140 -1.42 -15.54 -11.44
CA SER A 140 -0.99 -15.51 -12.85
C SER A 140 -0.03 -14.35 -13.12
N PHE A 141 -0.24 -13.25 -12.41
CA PHE A 141 0.53 -12.02 -12.60
C PHE A 141 0.69 -11.30 -11.26
N THR A 142 1.87 -10.79 -11.00
CA THR A 142 2.14 -9.86 -9.89
C THR A 142 2.50 -8.51 -10.46
N ALA A 143 1.82 -7.45 -10.01
CA ALA A 143 2.06 -6.11 -10.50
C ALA A 143 1.83 -5.07 -9.40
N LYS A 144 2.54 -3.94 -9.51
CA LYS A 144 2.26 -2.77 -8.68
C LYS A 144 1.00 -2.08 -9.18
N MET A 145 0.23 -1.56 -8.23
CA MET A 145 -0.91 -0.72 -8.53
C MET A 145 -0.97 0.49 -7.60
N ILE A 146 -1.59 1.54 -8.09
CA ILE A 146 -1.84 2.77 -7.36
C ILE A 146 -3.33 3.08 -7.48
N VAL A 147 -3.98 3.35 -6.36
CA VAL A 147 -5.33 3.91 -6.29
C VAL A 147 -5.25 5.21 -5.53
N SER A 148 -5.83 6.28 -6.06
CA SER A 148 -5.78 7.62 -5.47
C SER A 148 -7.14 8.29 -5.53
N ASP A 149 -7.43 9.15 -4.56
CA ASP A 149 -8.56 10.07 -4.58
C ASP A 149 -8.21 11.37 -5.33
N THR A 150 -6.96 11.50 -5.76
CA THR A 150 -6.46 12.64 -6.52
C THR A 150 -5.98 12.21 -7.90
N ASP A 151 -5.97 13.15 -8.83
CA ASP A 151 -5.43 12.91 -10.17
C ASP A 151 -3.90 12.69 -10.12
N LEU A 152 -3.47 11.55 -10.62
CA LEU A 152 -2.07 11.13 -10.68
C LEU A 152 -1.31 11.82 -11.81
N ALA A 153 -2.01 12.27 -12.85
CA ALA A 153 -1.41 12.83 -14.07
C ALA A 153 -2.25 13.99 -14.63
N PRO A 154 -2.33 15.13 -13.91
CA PRO A 154 -3.22 16.24 -14.28
C PRO A 154 -2.86 16.95 -15.60
N GLU A 155 -1.70 16.62 -16.19
CA GLU A 155 -1.30 17.08 -17.53
C GLU A 155 -1.96 16.28 -18.66
N ILE A 156 -2.63 15.18 -18.36
CA ILE A 156 -3.38 14.36 -19.31
C ILE A 156 -4.86 14.70 -19.22
N GLU A 157 -5.54 14.73 -20.33
CA GLU A 157 -6.98 14.95 -20.36
C GLU A 157 -7.74 13.86 -19.58
N GLY A 158 -8.66 14.26 -18.72
CA GLY A 158 -9.42 13.39 -17.83
C GLY A 158 -8.69 13.12 -16.51
N VAL A 159 -9.39 12.49 -15.58
CA VAL A 159 -8.84 12.12 -14.27
C VAL A 159 -8.14 10.79 -14.36
N GLN A 160 -6.87 10.75 -14.02
CA GLN A 160 -6.05 9.53 -13.97
C GLN A 160 -5.78 9.19 -12.51
N ASN A 161 -6.62 8.39 -11.87
CA ASN A 161 -6.51 8.11 -10.43
C ASN A 161 -6.35 6.64 -10.07
N VAL A 162 -6.21 5.77 -11.07
CA VAL A 162 -5.74 4.39 -10.94
C VAL A 162 -4.61 4.16 -11.92
N TRP A 163 -3.58 3.46 -11.49
CA TRP A 163 -2.51 2.97 -12.35
C TRP A 163 -2.17 1.52 -12.01
N ILE A 164 -1.93 0.71 -13.04
CA ILE A 164 -1.46 -0.68 -12.90
C ILE A 164 -0.21 -0.84 -13.75
N GLN A 165 0.83 -1.37 -13.15
CA GLN A 165 2.10 -1.66 -13.82
C GLN A 165 1.86 -2.59 -15.04
N GLY A 166 2.27 -2.12 -16.20
CA GLY A 166 2.12 -2.87 -17.45
C GLY A 166 0.75 -2.72 -18.12
N ILE A 167 -0.25 -2.09 -17.48
CA ILE A 167 -1.52 -1.72 -18.11
C ILE A 167 -1.59 -0.21 -18.33
N GLY A 168 -1.18 0.60 -17.35
CA GLY A 168 -1.20 2.06 -17.44
C GLY A 168 -2.25 2.69 -16.54
N CYS A 169 -2.65 3.92 -16.88
CA CYS A 169 -3.56 4.72 -16.08
C CYS A 169 -5.01 4.61 -16.54
N GLY A 170 -5.92 4.97 -15.66
CA GLY A 170 -7.34 5.04 -15.94
C GLY A 170 -8.10 5.86 -14.91
N THR A 171 -9.37 6.11 -15.23
CA THR A 171 -10.30 6.82 -14.36
C THR A 171 -11.08 5.84 -13.52
N ALA A 172 -11.14 6.09 -12.22
CA ALA A 172 -11.97 5.34 -11.28
C ALA A 172 -12.86 6.25 -10.46
N ILE A 173 -14.00 5.71 -10.03
CA ILE A 173 -14.74 6.26 -8.89
C ILE A 173 -14.05 5.73 -7.65
N THR A 174 -13.55 6.61 -6.79
CA THR A 174 -12.79 6.28 -5.58
C THR A 174 -13.50 6.76 -4.32
N ASN A 175 -13.21 6.10 -3.21
CA ASN A 175 -13.63 6.48 -1.87
C ASN A 175 -12.52 6.12 -0.88
N PHE A 176 -12.08 7.09 -0.08
CA PHE A 176 -11.11 6.94 0.99
C PHE A 176 -11.69 7.45 2.31
N ASN A 177 -11.53 6.67 3.40
CA ASN A 177 -12.03 6.97 4.75
C ASN A 177 -10.94 6.79 5.81
#